data_baabcbbe20772ebf5d3e52517d5b7a43
#
_entry.id   baabcbbe20772ebf5d3e52517d5b7a43
#
_cell.length_a   1.000
_cell.length_b   1.000
_cell.length_c   1.000
_cell.angle_alpha   90.00
_cell.angle_beta   90.00
_cell.angle_gamma   90.00
#
_symmetry.space_group_name_H-M   'P 1'
#
loop_
_entity.id
_entity.type
_entity.pdbx_description
1 polymer ?
#
loop_
_entity_poly.entity_id
_entity_poly.type
_entity_poly.pdbx_seq_one_letter_code
_entity_poly.pdbx_strand_id
1 'polypeptide(L)'
;MIELIKNAYDADASCVYVCFDMPFPEVPDTLPAAGLREMLREEDYYEVLKCYMTEKSGLVKKKLTEEENGKLKEVLEKYNQILVIDNGSGMDEQTVTTSWMQIGTSSKEEEIKSERGRIKTGAKGIGRFALDKLSLVSRMYTRKMHEEMLYWQVDWNQFANARLLKDVKVTIEKKPYSYQKLCQRLMGEDYDKYKNYGWEHGTAFVLSPCRGEWSHRLFEKVNNSLKSVNPLGFSDTFDIYIHNLQNPAYDFKPQEDSVSKSDYDYKIGIRYDGQRTLQLSLERNEVNITKRTVHVKFSSGKTEKLQTGEFWERPAFQKDRYRKADLEKTILFSYDIQKLLGQKDSLEKIMKVGPFSGKLYFLKNANSDYDIIKPVAVRRRQDLTRRFSGIKIYRDDFKVRPYGDPGSFSDWLELGARQRKENQPVSNLTAPWRVLPNQIIGSINITRMENPELEDMANRESLTMNESFFIFQDILKEAVTLFEYDRQYIYREYRRWTEEKEKQFSPVVERVKAQVKSKRKQKNSGQGNDSGTYNSEEDPVREAVQRNSGTVSVDVDRKTGFGLILEFPTEG
;
A
#
# COMPACT_ATOMS: atom_id res chain seq x y z
N MET A 1 19.91 6.41 0.53
CA MET A 1 19.45 5.04 0.87
C MET A 1 18.71 4.37 -0.28
N ILE A 2 17.56 4.87 -0.73
CA ILE A 2 16.78 4.25 -1.82
C ILE A 2 17.62 4.06 -3.09
N GLU A 3 18.48 5.02 -3.45
CA GLU A 3 19.36 4.88 -4.61
C GLU A 3 20.39 3.74 -4.48
N LEU A 4 20.85 3.45 -3.25
CA LEU A 4 21.73 2.29 -3.02
C LEU A 4 20.96 0.96 -3.17
N ILE A 5 19.73 0.90 -2.70
CA ILE A 5 18.85 -0.26 -2.89
C ILE A 5 18.53 -0.46 -4.38
N LYS A 6 18.29 0.62 -5.13
CA LYS A 6 18.10 0.55 -6.58
C LYS A 6 19.35 0.04 -7.30
N ASN A 7 20.54 0.46 -6.87
CA ASN A 7 21.79 -0.05 -7.43
C ASN A 7 21.96 -1.55 -7.17
N ALA A 8 21.58 -2.04 -5.99
CA ALA A 8 21.57 -3.47 -5.68
C ALA A 8 20.60 -4.24 -6.60
N TYR A 9 19.39 -3.70 -6.82
CA TYR A 9 18.42 -4.28 -7.76
C TYR A 9 18.96 -4.31 -9.20
N ASP A 10 19.51 -3.18 -9.68
CA ASP A 10 20.12 -3.07 -11.01
C ASP A 10 21.32 -4.02 -11.21
N ALA A 11 21.98 -4.42 -10.12
CA ALA A 11 23.05 -5.40 -10.08
C ALA A 11 22.57 -6.85 -9.90
N ASP A 12 21.28 -7.11 -10.13
CA ASP A 12 20.65 -8.44 -9.99
C ASP A 12 20.75 -9.07 -8.60
N ALA A 13 20.93 -8.29 -7.55
CA ALA A 13 20.89 -8.83 -6.19
C ALA A 13 19.55 -9.51 -5.90
N SER A 14 19.57 -10.60 -5.16
CA SER A 14 18.36 -11.22 -4.62
C SER A 14 18.01 -10.70 -3.22
N CYS A 15 19.01 -10.09 -2.56
CA CYS A 15 18.86 -9.57 -1.21
C CYS A 15 19.68 -8.30 -1.02
N VAL A 16 19.13 -7.35 -0.28
CA VAL A 16 19.87 -6.23 0.29
C VAL A 16 19.65 -6.15 1.79
N TYR A 17 20.75 -6.11 2.54
CA TYR A 17 20.77 -5.95 3.98
C TYR A 17 21.18 -4.52 4.32
N VAL A 18 20.29 -3.79 5.01
CA VAL A 18 20.51 -2.43 5.49
C VAL A 18 20.54 -2.46 7.01
N CYS A 19 21.63 -1.99 7.61
CA CYS A 19 21.76 -1.94 9.05
C CYS A 19 22.11 -0.52 9.52
N PHE A 20 21.35 -0.04 10.48
CA PHE A 20 21.63 1.18 11.23
C PHE A 20 22.25 0.78 12.55
N ASP A 21 23.55 1.01 12.70
CA ASP A 21 24.27 0.89 13.95
C ASP A 21 24.59 2.29 14.46
N MET A 22 23.72 2.80 15.32
CA MET A 22 23.71 4.18 15.79
C MET A 22 23.75 4.21 17.32
N PRO A 23 24.86 3.84 17.94
CA PRO A 23 24.97 3.86 19.40
C PRO A 23 24.79 5.28 20.00
N PHE A 24 25.08 6.31 19.20
CA PHE A 24 24.96 7.70 19.62
C PHE A 24 24.19 8.54 18.59
N PRO A 25 22.89 8.28 18.37
CA PRO A 25 22.10 9.04 17.39
C PRO A 25 21.95 10.52 17.78
N GLU A 26 22.06 10.80 19.08
CA GLU A 26 22.09 12.12 19.72
C GLU A 26 23.14 12.07 20.84
N VAL A 27 23.59 13.24 21.33
CA VAL A 27 24.45 13.30 22.50
C VAL A 27 23.63 12.94 23.75
N PRO A 28 23.86 11.78 24.37
CA PRO A 28 23.00 11.30 25.44
C PRO A 28 23.24 12.11 26.75
N ASP A 29 22.17 12.32 27.51
CA ASP A 29 22.31 12.97 28.84
C ASP A 29 22.91 12.01 29.87
N THR A 30 22.77 10.70 29.67
CA THR A 30 23.36 9.66 30.52
C THR A 30 23.98 8.58 29.69
N LEU A 31 25.13 8.04 30.13
CA LEU A 31 25.82 6.92 29.51
C LEU A 31 26.04 5.80 30.53
N PRO A 32 25.92 4.52 30.14
CA PRO A 32 26.31 3.41 30.99
C PRO A 32 27.82 3.43 31.19
N ALA A 33 28.29 3.36 32.42
CA ALA A 33 29.73 3.33 32.71
C ALA A 33 30.34 1.97 32.24
N ALA A 34 29.57 0.89 32.34
CA ALA A 34 29.99 -0.42 31.86
C ALA A 34 29.83 -0.54 30.34
N GLY A 35 30.83 -1.09 29.65
CA GLY A 35 30.83 -1.31 28.19
C GLY A 35 31.28 -0.10 27.36
N LEU A 36 31.21 1.13 27.87
CA LEU A 36 31.62 2.32 27.12
C LEU A 36 33.10 2.27 26.70
N ARG A 37 33.97 1.74 27.58
CA ARG A 37 35.39 1.58 27.29
C ARG A 37 35.69 0.55 26.20
N GLU A 38 34.83 -0.46 26.05
CA GLU A 38 34.96 -1.48 25.00
C GLU A 38 34.44 -0.96 23.65
N MET A 39 33.49 -0.03 23.69
CA MET A 39 32.84 0.54 22.51
C MET A 39 33.69 1.65 21.88
N LEU A 40 34.34 2.47 22.69
CA LEU A 40 35.11 3.63 22.23
C LEU A 40 36.62 3.31 22.14
N ARG A 41 37.30 3.98 21.22
CA ARG A 41 38.78 4.00 21.22
C ARG A 41 39.27 4.69 22.49
N GLU A 42 40.43 4.35 22.95
CA GLU A 42 40.98 4.83 24.22
C GLU A 42 41.05 6.38 24.26
N GLU A 43 41.48 7.03 23.18
CA GLU A 43 41.53 8.47 23.05
C GLU A 43 40.14 9.12 23.15
N ASP A 44 39.18 8.61 22.38
CA ASP A 44 37.81 9.10 22.34
C ASP A 44 37.08 8.85 23.69
N TYR A 45 37.38 7.74 24.37
CA TYR A 45 36.86 7.44 25.71
C TYR A 45 37.24 8.51 26.73
N TYR A 46 38.50 8.91 26.75
CA TYR A 46 38.93 9.98 27.68
C TYR A 46 38.35 11.34 27.34
N GLU A 47 38.17 11.65 26.05
CA GLU A 47 37.52 12.89 25.64
C GLU A 47 36.04 12.90 26.07
N VAL A 48 35.33 11.78 25.92
CA VAL A 48 33.94 11.64 26.38
C VAL A 48 33.87 11.81 27.91
N LEU A 49 34.75 11.16 28.67
CA LEU A 49 34.76 11.27 30.15
C LEU A 49 34.95 12.71 30.66
N LYS A 50 35.66 13.56 29.93
CA LYS A 50 35.78 14.98 30.33
C LYS A 50 34.41 15.68 30.36
N CYS A 51 33.48 15.26 29.52
CA CYS A 51 32.17 15.84 29.37
C CYS A 51 31.10 15.26 30.31
N TYR A 52 31.42 14.18 31.03
CA TYR A 52 30.51 13.49 31.96
C TYR A 52 31.06 13.48 33.38
N MET A 53 30.16 13.37 34.35
CA MET A 53 30.48 13.10 35.75
C MET A 53 29.95 11.72 36.14
N THR A 54 30.69 11.04 37.01
CA THR A 54 30.29 9.72 37.50
C THR A 54 29.31 9.89 38.67
N GLU A 55 28.12 9.30 38.50
CA GLU A 55 27.10 9.20 39.54
C GLU A 55 26.77 7.72 39.81
N LYS A 56 25.95 7.46 40.85
CA LYS A 56 25.55 6.08 41.20
C LYS A 56 24.80 5.37 40.09
N SER A 57 24.14 6.12 39.21
CA SER A 57 23.34 5.65 38.08
C SER A 57 24.12 5.49 36.77
N GLY A 58 25.37 5.92 36.72
CA GLY A 58 26.20 5.91 35.50
C GLY A 58 26.94 7.25 35.31
N LEU A 59 27.25 7.55 34.05
CA LEU A 59 27.86 8.81 33.65
C LEU A 59 26.77 9.80 33.26
N VAL A 60 26.71 10.96 33.92
CA VAL A 60 25.73 12.04 33.68
C VAL A 60 26.43 13.20 33.00
N LYS A 61 25.85 13.73 31.93
CA LYS A 61 26.41 14.84 31.16
C LYS A 61 26.50 16.11 32.01
N LYS A 62 27.66 16.74 31.99
CA LYS A 62 27.90 18.05 32.63
C LYS A 62 27.15 19.16 31.89
N LYS A 63 27.00 20.33 32.50
CA LYS A 63 26.67 21.54 31.77
C LYS A 63 27.85 21.91 30.88
N LEU A 64 27.66 21.73 29.56
CA LEU A 64 28.69 22.03 28.54
C LEU A 64 28.37 23.34 27.85
N THR A 65 29.41 24.02 27.39
CA THR A 65 29.29 25.13 26.42
C THR A 65 28.88 24.55 25.05
N GLU A 66 28.42 25.39 24.12
CA GLU A 66 28.08 24.94 22.75
C GLU A 66 29.30 24.34 22.05
N GLU A 67 30.49 24.90 22.25
CA GLU A 67 31.74 24.38 21.67
C GLU A 67 32.10 22.99 22.23
N GLU A 68 32.01 22.80 23.54
CA GLU A 68 32.28 21.51 24.20
C GLU A 68 31.25 20.46 23.77
N ASN A 69 29.98 20.82 23.67
CA ASN A 69 28.94 19.91 23.21
C ASN A 69 29.12 19.53 21.72
N GLY A 70 29.59 20.50 20.90
CA GLY A 70 29.94 20.22 19.49
C GLY A 70 31.11 19.23 19.37
N LYS A 71 32.17 19.38 20.14
CA LYS A 71 33.32 18.46 20.18
C LYS A 71 32.91 17.07 20.65
N LEU A 72 32.08 16.99 21.70
CA LEU A 72 31.56 15.73 22.21
C LEU A 72 30.72 15.00 21.13
N LYS A 73 29.87 15.74 20.44
CA LYS A 73 29.06 15.24 19.33
C LYS A 73 29.94 14.69 18.22
N GLU A 74 30.97 15.41 17.77
CA GLU A 74 31.90 14.95 16.74
C GLU A 74 32.61 13.65 17.13
N VAL A 75 32.98 13.50 18.41
CA VAL A 75 33.62 12.28 18.93
C VAL A 75 32.65 11.09 18.89
N LEU A 76 31.41 11.26 19.38
CA LEU A 76 30.42 10.20 19.47
C LEU A 76 29.88 9.80 18.09
N GLU A 77 29.67 10.76 17.18
CA GLU A 77 29.18 10.48 15.82
C GLU A 77 30.12 9.58 15.00
N LYS A 78 31.43 9.50 15.32
CA LYS A 78 32.37 8.59 14.66
C LYS A 78 31.95 7.12 14.76
N TYR A 79 31.17 6.76 15.78
CA TYR A 79 30.73 5.41 16.07
C TYR A 79 29.37 5.06 15.43
N ASN A 80 28.69 6.07 14.89
CA ASN A 80 27.47 5.84 14.13
C ASN A 80 27.82 5.41 12.70
N GLN A 81 27.20 4.31 12.24
CA GLN A 81 27.41 3.80 10.90
C GLN A 81 26.13 3.27 10.26
N ILE A 82 26.09 3.35 8.95
CA ILE A 82 25.08 2.69 8.13
C ILE A 82 25.76 1.67 7.24
N LEU A 83 25.26 0.45 7.25
CA LEU A 83 25.69 -0.62 6.37
C LEU A 83 24.63 -0.84 5.30
N VAL A 84 25.06 -0.99 4.04
CA VAL A 84 24.22 -1.43 2.93
C VAL A 84 24.96 -2.50 2.18
N ILE A 85 24.50 -3.75 2.25
CA ILE A 85 25.18 -4.92 1.74
C ILE A 85 24.25 -5.65 0.80
N ASP A 86 24.69 -5.90 -0.43
CA ASP A 86 23.95 -6.67 -1.43
C ASP A 86 24.75 -7.87 -1.94
N ASN A 87 24.05 -8.83 -2.51
CA ASN A 87 24.64 -10.01 -3.16
C ASN A 87 24.50 -9.96 -4.69
N GLY A 88 24.54 -8.74 -5.25
CA GLY A 88 24.47 -8.52 -6.70
C GLY A 88 25.74 -8.90 -7.45
N SER A 89 25.83 -8.59 -8.73
CA SER A 89 26.96 -8.93 -9.61
C SER A 89 28.31 -8.36 -9.15
N GLY A 90 28.30 -7.31 -8.30
CA GLY A 90 29.51 -6.58 -7.92
C GLY A 90 30.12 -5.78 -9.07
N MET A 91 31.30 -5.20 -8.83
CA MET A 91 32.02 -4.38 -9.82
C MET A 91 33.49 -4.78 -9.87
N ASP A 92 34.04 -4.84 -11.09
CA ASP A 92 35.47 -4.93 -11.34
C ASP A 92 36.14 -3.55 -11.30
N GLU A 93 37.46 -3.50 -11.37
CA GLU A 93 38.23 -2.26 -11.33
C GLU A 93 37.91 -1.32 -12.50
N GLN A 94 37.67 -1.89 -13.67
CA GLN A 94 37.26 -1.11 -14.83
C GLN A 94 35.89 -0.44 -14.60
N THR A 95 34.91 -1.19 -14.12
CA THR A 95 33.55 -0.66 -13.81
C THR A 95 33.62 0.43 -12.75
N VAL A 96 34.43 0.24 -11.69
CA VAL A 96 34.63 1.26 -10.66
C VAL A 96 35.23 2.53 -11.23
N THR A 97 36.25 2.44 -12.05
CA THR A 97 36.96 3.62 -12.59
C THR A 97 36.22 4.32 -13.73
N THR A 98 35.56 3.57 -14.63
CA THR A 98 34.94 4.14 -15.84
C THR A 98 33.45 4.44 -15.66
N SER A 99 32.73 3.69 -14.80
CA SER A 99 31.28 3.86 -14.63
C SER A 99 30.91 4.40 -13.25
N TRP A 100 31.47 3.82 -12.18
CA TRP A 100 31.14 4.28 -10.82
C TRP A 100 31.73 5.64 -10.51
N MET A 101 32.95 5.98 -10.96
CA MET A 101 33.61 7.26 -10.67
C MET A 101 33.29 8.37 -11.68
N GLN A 102 32.78 8.07 -12.85
CA GLN A 102 32.43 9.07 -13.86
C GLN A 102 31.01 9.61 -13.72
N ILE A 103 30.85 10.95 -13.83
CA ILE A 103 29.56 11.62 -13.74
C ILE A 103 28.94 11.69 -15.12
N GLY A 104 27.63 11.35 -15.22
CA GLY A 104 26.88 11.52 -16.47
C GLY A 104 27.22 10.49 -17.56
N THR A 105 27.61 9.28 -17.15
CA THR A 105 27.82 8.18 -18.12
C THR A 105 26.49 7.68 -18.69
N SER A 106 26.42 7.57 -20.02
CA SER A 106 25.28 6.99 -20.77
C SER A 106 25.26 5.46 -20.79
N SER A 107 26.21 4.79 -20.13
CA SER A 107 26.33 3.33 -20.16
C SER A 107 25.08 2.56 -19.71
N LYS A 108 24.25 3.14 -18.84
CA LYS A 108 22.96 2.58 -18.44
C LYS A 108 21.79 2.93 -19.40
N GLU A 109 21.99 3.83 -20.32
CA GLU A 109 21.00 4.13 -21.38
C GLU A 109 21.12 3.13 -22.54
N GLU A 110 22.32 2.60 -22.77
CA GLU A 110 22.59 1.58 -23.80
C GLU A 110 22.20 0.17 -23.34
N GLU A 111 22.33 -0.15 -22.05
CA GLU A 111 21.93 -1.43 -21.47
C GLU A 111 20.68 -1.28 -20.58
N ILE A 112 19.51 -1.30 -21.18
CA ILE A 112 18.21 -1.13 -20.48
C ILE A 112 17.91 -2.30 -19.53
N LYS A 113 18.42 -3.51 -19.81
CA LYS A 113 18.16 -4.71 -19.02
C LYS A 113 19.43 -5.21 -18.33
N SER A 114 19.27 -5.76 -17.13
CA SER A 114 20.30 -6.53 -16.45
C SER A 114 20.46 -7.93 -17.06
N GLU A 115 21.48 -8.69 -16.62
CA GLU A 115 21.71 -10.08 -17.08
C GLU A 115 20.51 -10.99 -16.80
N ARG A 116 19.81 -10.79 -15.66
CA ARG A 116 18.59 -11.52 -15.29
C ARG A 116 17.31 -10.93 -15.91
N GLY A 117 17.41 -9.92 -16.77
CA GLY A 117 16.29 -9.31 -17.49
C GLY A 117 15.54 -8.24 -16.72
N ARG A 118 16.01 -7.79 -15.56
CA ARG A 118 15.43 -6.65 -14.83
C ARG A 118 15.66 -5.36 -15.59
N ILE A 119 14.69 -4.47 -15.59
CA ILE A 119 14.84 -3.14 -16.17
C ILE A 119 15.67 -2.29 -15.22
N LYS A 120 16.83 -1.80 -15.69
CA LYS A 120 17.71 -0.95 -14.89
C LYS A 120 17.07 0.41 -14.62
N THR A 121 17.00 0.81 -13.35
CA THR A 121 16.30 2.01 -12.89
C THR A 121 17.15 3.27 -12.87
N GLY A 122 18.47 3.14 -12.86
CA GLY A 122 19.44 4.23 -12.69
C GLY A 122 20.01 4.77 -14.02
N ALA A 123 19.34 5.70 -14.71
CA ALA A 123 19.81 6.20 -16.01
C ALA A 123 20.93 7.27 -15.98
N LYS A 124 21.09 8.04 -14.88
CA LYS A 124 21.90 9.29 -14.91
C LYS A 124 23.23 9.24 -14.13
N GLY A 125 23.61 8.15 -13.49
CA GLY A 125 24.91 8.02 -12.77
C GLY A 125 25.15 9.01 -11.61
N ILE A 126 24.09 9.65 -11.06
CA ILE A 126 24.21 10.65 -9.99
C ILE A 126 23.92 10.08 -8.60
N GLY A 127 23.46 8.84 -8.50
CA GLY A 127 23.05 8.20 -7.21
C GLY A 127 24.17 8.12 -6.16
N ARG A 128 25.44 8.10 -6.60
CA ARG A 128 26.61 8.08 -5.69
C ARG A 128 26.72 9.31 -4.81
N PHE A 129 26.26 10.49 -5.27
CA PHE A 129 26.24 11.71 -4.45
C PHE A 129 25.24 11.64 -3.30
N ALA A 130 24.35 10.65 -3.29
CA ALA A 130 23.54 10.36 -2.12
C ALA A 130 24.37 9.88 -0.93
N LEU A 131 25.57 9.36 -1.15
CA LEU A 131 26.50 8.93 -0.10
C LEU A 131 26.99 10.12 0.73
N ASP A 132 27.27 11.27 0.07
CA ASP A 132 27.66 12.50 0.75
C ASP A 132 26.61 12.99 1.76
N LYS A 133 25.32 12.82 1.43
CA LYS A 133 24.23 13.19 2.35
C LYS A 133 24.11 12.26 3.57
N LEU A 134 24.72 11.08 3.54
CA LEU A 134 24.60 10.07 4.58
C LEU A 134 25.81 10.02 5.51
N SER A 135 27.03 10.25 4.98
CA SER A 135 28.26 10.13 5.76
C SER A 135 29.33 11.11 5.35
N LEU A 136 30.27 11.39 6.25
CA LEU A 136 31.48 12.17 5.98
C LEU A 136 32.48 11.36 5.17
N VAL A 137 32.57 10.06 5.44
CA VAL A 137 33.44 9.12 4.72
C VAL A 137 32.59 7.94 4.26
N SER A 138 32.70 7.60 2.99
CA SER A 138 32.06 6.43 2.42
C SER A 138 33.10 5.41 2.00
N ARG A 139 32.90 4.16 2.44
CA ARG A 139 33.73 3.01 2.09
C ARG A 139 32.87 2.03 1.34
N MET A 140 33.39 1.55 0.20
CA MET A 140 32.75 0.53 -0.61
C MET A 140 33.69 -0.67 -0.75
N TYR A 141 33.16 -1.84 -0.54
CA TYR A 141 33.79 -3.11 -0.85
C TYR A 141 32.94 -3.77 -1.93
N THR A 142 33.55 -4.11 -3.06
CA THR A 142 32.83 -4.73 -4.15
C THR A 142 33.63 -5.87 -4.74
N ARG A 143 32.94 -6.94 -5.13
CA ARG A 143 33.56 -8.12 -5.72
C ARG A 143 32.68 -8.68 -6.84
N LYS A 144 33.24 -8.78 -8.02
CA LYS A 144 32.64 -9.52 -9.12
C LYS A 144 32.98 -11.00 -8.99
N MET A 145 32.12 -11.87 -9.50
CA MET A 145 32.38 -13.33 -9.47
C MET A 145 33.73 -13.67 -10.06
N HIS A 146 34.51 -14.51 -9.36
CA HIS A 146 35.87 -14.96 -9.73
C HIS A 146 36.96 -13.87 -9.75
N GLU A 147 36.69 -12.67 -9.27
CA GLU A 147 37.66 -11.58 -9.18
C GLU A 147 38.10 -11.30 -7.73
N GLU A 148 39.16 -10.49 -7.58
CA GLU A 148 39.58 -9.99 -6.27
C GLU A 148 38.62 -8.92 -5.76
N MET A 149 38.45 -8.83 -4.44
CA MET A 149 37.63 -7.80 -3.83
C MET A 149 38.32 -6.44 -3.91
N LEU A 150 37.62 -5.46 -4.39
CA LEU A 150 38.06 -4.06 -4.44
C LEU A 150 37.53 -3.30 -3.23
N TYR A 151 38.37 -2.45 -2.69
CA TYR A 151 38.06 -1.46 -1.69
C TYR A 151 38.15 -0.08 -2.31
N TRP A 152 37.13 0.74 -2.13
CA TRP A 152 37.07 2.13 -2.55
C TRP A 152 36.68 3.00 -1.36
N GLN A 153 37.34 4.16 -1.19
CA GLN A 153 37.03 5.11 -0.12
C GLN A 153 37.08 6.54 -0.63
N VAL A 154 36.14 7.36 -0.17
CA VAL A 154 36.13 8.81 -0.37
C VAL A 154 35.83 9.53 0.94
N ASP A 155 36.55 10.62 1.21
CA ASP A 155 36.22 11.62 2.22
C ASP A 155 35.53 12.79 1.53
N TRP A 156 34.25 12.98 1.82
CA TRP A 156 33.41 14.00 1.20
C TRP A 156 33.78 15.43 1.61
N ASN A 157 34.51 15.62 2.73
CA ASN A 157 34.99 16.94 3.12
C ASN A 157 35.97 17.54 2.10
N GLN A 158 36.63 16.70 1.29
CA GLN A 158 37.50 17.17 0.22
C GLN A 158 36.75 17.99 -0.82
N PHE A 159 35.46 17.70 -1.07
CA PHE A 159 34.64 18.46 -2.02
C PHE A 159 34.36 19.89 -1.59
N ALA A 160 34.26 20.14 -0.28
CA ALA A 160 34.04 21.49 0.26
C ALA A 160 35.25 22.41 0.00
N ASN A 161 36.45 21.84 -0.10
CA ASN A 161 37.71 22.56 -0.26
C ASN A 161 38.28 22.49 -1.68
N ALA A 162 37.74 21.61 -2.54
CA ALA A 162 38.22 21.39 -3.89
C ALA A 162 37.69 22.51 -4.84
N ARG A 163 38.59 23.10 -5.62
CA ARG A 163 38.20 24.04 -6.69
C ARG A 163 37.72 23.31 -7.95
N LEU A 164 38.24 22.13 -8.20
CA LEU A 164 37.92 21.28 -9.33
C LEU A 164 37.70 19.83 -8.87
N LEU A 165 36.81 19.09 -9.52
CA LEU A 165 36.54 17.69 -9.20
C LEU A 165 37.79 16.78 -9.27
N LYS A 166 38.75 17.11 -10.10
CA LYS A 166 40.03 16.39 -10.22
C LYS A 166 40.93 16.50 -8.96
N ASP A 167 40.65 17.47 -8.08
CA ASP A 167 41.42 17.67 -6.86
C ASP A 167 40.96 16.72 -5.73
N VAL A 168 39.81 16.06 -5.91
CA VAL A 168 39.28 15.07 -4.95
C VAL A 168 39.98 13.72 -5.17
N LYS A 169 40.62 13.23 -4.13
CA LYS A 169 41.33 11.95 -4.16
C LYS A 169 40.46 10.85 -3.56
N VAL A 170 40.46 9.71 -4.22
CA VAL A 170 39.83 8.48 -3.73
C VAL A 170 40.91 7.41 -3.53
N THR A 171 40.69 6.53 -2.58
CA THR A 171 41.55 5.36 -2.38
C THR A 171 40.92 4.18 -3.07
N ILE A 172 41.70 3.44 -3.90
CA ILE A 172 41.30 2.16 -4.50
C ILE A 172 42.38 1.14 -4.16
N GLU A 173 41.99 0.01 -3.57
CA GLU A 173 42.89 -1.06 -3.17
C GLU A 173 42.24 -2.40 -3.40
N LYS A 174 43.06 -3.43 -3.71
CA LYS A 174 42.63 -4.83 -3.69
C LYS A 174 42.76 -5.41 -2.28
N LYS A 175 41.76 -6.17 -1.85
CA LYS A 175 41.75 -6.80 -0.53
C LYS A 175 41.87 -8.33 -0.64
N PRO A 176 42.75 -8.97 0.14
CA PRO A 176 43.06 -10.40 -0.02
C PRO A 176 42.02 -11.34 0.60
N TYR A 177 40.93 -10.84 1.16
CA TYR A 177 39.89 -11.67 1.79
C TYR A 177 38.61 -11.72 0.98
N SER A 178 37.83 -12.78 1.15
CA SER A 178 36.61 -12.99 0.39
C SER A 178 35.50 -12.04 0.83
N TYR A 179 34.58 -11.71 -0.10
CA TYR A 179 33.40 -10.92 0.17
C TYR A 179 32.52 -11.57 1.26
N GLN A 180 32.40 -12.89 1.25
CA GLN A 180 31.67 -13.64 2.27
C GLN A 180 32.23 -13.40 3.69
N LYS A 181 33.57 -13.43 3.87
CA LYS A 181 34.17 -13.10 5.16
C LYS A 181 33.94 -11.67 5.60
N LEU A 182 33.90 -10.75 4.64
CA LEU A 182 33.49 -9.35 4.91
C LEU A 182 32.05 -9.29 5.42
N CYS A 183 31.11 -9.93 4.71
CA CYS A 183 29.70 -9.96 5.11
C CYS A 183 29.51 -10.59 6.50
N GLN A 184 30.19 -11.70 6.80
CA GLN A 184 30.17 -12.29 8.14
C GLN A 184 30.60 -11.30 9.22
N ARG A 185 31.66 -10.54 8.96
CA ARG A 185 32.15 -9.54 9.91
C ARG A 185 31.19 -8.35 10.07
N LEU A 186 30.62 -7.86 8.96
CA LEU A 186 29.74 -6.69 8.97
C LEU A 186 28.35 -6.99 9.53
N MET A 187 27.80 -8.16 9.22
CA MET A 187 26.47 -8.57 9.70
C MET A 187 26.49 -9.18 11.10
N GLY A 188 27.66 -9.63 11.56
CA GLY A 188 27.81 -10.29 12.87
C GLY A 188 26.86 -11.48 13.02
N GLU A 189 26.11 -11.54 14.10
CA GLU A 189 25.15 -12.62 14.39
C GLU A 189 24.02 -12.74 13.38
N ASP A 190 23.69 -11.67 12.65
CA ASP A 190 22.65 -11.71 11.63
C ASP A 190 23.06 -12.49 10.38
N TYR A 191 24.36 -12.69 10.15
CA TYR A 191 24.85 -13.41 8.96
C TYR A 191 24.21 -14.80 8.82
N ASP A 192 24.09 -15.54 9.92
CA ASP A 192 23.52 -16.90 9.89
C ASP A 192 22.06 -16.93 9.47
N LYS A 193 21.30 -15.84 9.69
CA LYS A 193 19.90 -15.69 9.25
C LYS A 193 19.80 -15.54 7.73
N TYR A 194 20.82 -14.94 7.09
CA TYR A 194 20.80 -14.55 5.67
C TYR A 194 21.83 -15.31 4.80
N LYS A 195 22.56 -16.28 5.33
CA LYS A 195 23.61 -17.02 4.59
C LYS A 195 23.10 -17.73 3.34
N ASN A 196 21.83 -18.13 3.31
CA ASN A 196 21.23 -18.87 2.19
C ASN A 196 21.07 -18.02 0.90
N TYR A 197 21.20 -16.69 0.97
CA TYR A 197 21.20 -15.83 -0.20
C TYR A 197 22.47 -15.93 -1.04
N GLY A 198 23.57 -16.46 -0.48
CA GLY A 198 24.88 -16.52 -1.14
C GLY A 198 25.58 -15.16 -1.14
N TRP A 199 26.75 -15.08 -0.55
CA TRP A 199 27.52 -13.84 -0.38
C TRP A 199 28.94 -13.99 -0.94
N GLU A 200 29.06 -14.65 -2.09
CA GLU A 200 30.36 -14.84 -2.76
C GLU A 200 30.79 -13.58 -3.52
N HIS A 201 29.85 -12.80 -3.99
CA HIS A 201 30.03 -11.54 -4.72
C HIS A 201 28.97 -10.53 -4.32
N GLY A 202 29.14 -9.27 -4.71
CA GLY A 202 28.22 -8.19 -4.40
C GLY A 202 28.93 -6.90 -4.04
N THR A 203 28.18 -5.96 -3.43
CA THR A 203 28.69 -4.66 -3.00
C THR A 203 28.25 -4.35 -1.56
N ALA A 204 29.21 -3.93 -0.74
CA ALA A 204 28.96 -3.48 0.64
C ALA A 204 29.43 -2.05 0.84
N PHE A 205 28.53 -1.20 1.31
CA PHE A 205 28.85 0.17 1.74
C PHE A 205 28.91 0.24 3.26
N VAL A 206 29.96 0.87 3.78
CA VAL A 206 30.13 1.26 5.18
C VAL A 206 30.21 2.76 5.22
N LEU A 207 29.18 3.41 5.76
CA LEU A 207 29.00 4.86 5.76
C LEU A 207 29.18 5.36 7.19
N SER A 208 30.32 5.98 7.48
CA SER A 208 30.68 6.43 8.83
C SER A 208 31.85 7.42 8.77
N PRO A 209 31.82 8.52 9.57
CA PRO A 209 30.74 8.99 10.45
C PRO A 209 29.48 9.38 9.68
N CYS A 210 28.31 9.13 10.27
CA CYS A 210 27.05 9.55 9.68
C CYS A 210 26.84 11.06 9.78
N ARG A 211 26.20 11.66 8.76
CA ARG A 211 25.85 13.09 8.79
C ARG A 211 24.51 13.30 9.48
N GLY A 212 24.43 14.41 10.23
CA GLY A 212 23.20 14.88 10.86
C GLY A 212 22.78 14.09 12.10
N GLU A 213 21.71 14.55 12.72
CA GLU A 213 21.14 13.90 13.90
C GLU A 213 20.10 12.87 13.48
N TRP A 214 20.26 11.65 13.97
CA TRP A 214 19.37 10.52 13.66
C TRP A 214 18.28 10.38 14.73
N SER A 215 17.46 11.44 14.88
CA SER A 215 16.33 11.45 15.80
C SER A 215 15.31 10.35 15.47
N HIS A 216 14.52 9.95 16.46
CA HIS A 216 13.40 9.01 16.31
C HIS A 216 12.51 9.35 15.10
N ARG A 217 12.20 10.64 14.91
CA ARG A 217 11.37 11.11 13.79
C ARG A 217 12.03 10.88 12.42
N LEU A 218 13.36 11.05 12.34
CA LEU A 218 14.11 10.80 11.12
C LEU A 218 14.14 9.30 10.80
N PHE A 219 14.37 8.44 11.81
CA PHE A 219 14.30 6.99 11.66
C PHE A 219 12.94 6.52 11.17
N GLU A 220 11.85 6.99 11.78
CA GLU A 220 10.49 6.66 11.29
C GLU A 220 10.30 7.05 9.83
N LYS A 221 10.72 8.25 9.44
CA LYS A 221 10.58 8.75 8.07
C LYS A 221 11.40 7.90 7.08
N VAL A 222 12.64 7.60 7.41
CA VAL A 222 13.53 6.77 6.58
C VAL A 222 13.00 5.35 6.49
N ASN A 223 12.63 4.75 7.61
CA ASN A 223 12.08 3.39 7.68
C ASN A 223 10.81 3.25 6.85
N ASN A 224 9.85 4.16 7.00
CA ASN A 224 8.62 4.17 6.21
C ASN A 224 8.91 4.35 4.71
N SER A 225 9.90 5.17 4.36
CA SER A 225 10.36 5.32 2.98
C SER A 225 10.94 4.02 2.42
N LEU A 226 11.78 3.33 3.18
CA LEU A 226 12.41 2.09 2.76
C LEU A 226 11.40 0.93 2.67
N LYS A 227 10.49 0.81 3.64
CA LYS A 227 9.38 -0.17 3.61
C LYS A 227 8.50 -0.02 2.38
N SER A 228 8.36 1.20 1.86
CA SER A 228 7.55 1.47 0.67
C SER A 228 8.27 1.25 -0.66
N VAL A 229 9.55 0.88 -0.66
CA VAL A 229 10.31 0.62 -1.89
C VAL A 229 9.82 -0.63 -2.59
N ASN A 230 9.43 -1.66 -1.83
CA ASN A 230 8.91 -2.91 -2.38
C ASN A 230 7.38 -2.88 -2.45
N PRO A 231 6.75 -3.16 -3.60
CA PRO A 231 5.29 -3.17 -3.72
C PRO A 231 4.66 -4.30 -2.90
N LEU A 232 3.52 -4.01 -2.28
CA LEU A 232 2.72 -5.00 -1.55
C LEU A 232 2.36 -6.20 -2.45
N GLY A 233 3.09 -7.30 -2.28
CA GLY A 233 2.80 -8.58 -2.94
C GLY A 233 3.18 -8.70 -4.42
N PHE A 234 4.22 -7.97 -4.89
CA PHE A 234 4.63 -7.99 -6.29
C PHE A 234 6.05 -8.53 -6.56
N SER A 235 6.94 -8.63 -5.58
CA SER A 235 8.30 -9.10 -5.83
C SER A 235 8.62 -10.35 -5.00
N ASP A 236 8.71 -11.47 -5.68
CA ASP A 236 9.25 -12.73 -5.12
C ASP A 236 10.78 -12.86 -5.37
N THR A 237 11.42 -11.82 -5.94
CA THR A 237 12.79 -11.94 -6.48
C THR A 237 13.83 -11.03 -5.83
N PHE A 238 13.43 -10.11 -4.95
CA PHE A 238 14.33 -9.15 -4.32
C PHE A 238 13.87 -8.78 -2.91
N ASP A 239 14.61 -9.24 -1.92
CA ASP A 239 14.30 -9.02 -0.52
C ASP A 239 15.10 -7.85 0.07
N ILE A 240 14.41 -6.98 0.81
CA ILE A 240 15.01 -5.85 1.51
C ILE A 240 14.86 -6.09 3.01
N TYR A 241 15.97 -6.23 3.72
CA TYR A 241 16.01 -6.33 5.18
C TYR A 241 16.56 -5.05 5.78
N ILE A 242 15.86 -4.53 6.78
CA ILE A 242 16.29 -3.33 7.50
C ILE A 242 16.41 -3.69 8.98
N HIS A 243 17.56 -3.40 9.53
CA HIS A 243 17.86 -3.61 10.94
C HIS A 243 18.27 -2.30 11.61
N ASN A 244 17.86 -2.12 12.84
CA ASN A 244 18.34 -1.06 13.71
C ASN A 244 18.81 -1.71 15.01
N LEU A 245 20.13 -1.75 15.22
CA LEU A 245 20.73 -2.49 16.33
C LEU A 245 20.31 -1.93 17.70
N GLN A 246 20.08 -0.63 17.81
CA GLN A 246 19.69 0.02 19.06
C GLN A 246 18.17 -0.01 19.30
N ASN A 247 17.37 -0.13 18.23
CA ASN A 247 15.92 -0.18 18.35
C ASN A 247 15.28 -1.12 17.33
N PRO A 248 15.16 -2.43 17.65
CA PRO A 248 14.57 -3.44 16.76
C PRO A 248 13.11 -3.16 16.36
N ALA A 249 12.40 -2.22 17.01
CA ALA A 249 11.08 -1.80 16.58
C ALA A 249 11.06 -1.17 15.17
N TYR A 250 12.21 -0.74 14.68
CA TYR A 250 12.37 -0.25 13.31
C TYR A 250 12.77 -1.32 12.30
N ASP A 251 12.98 -2.55 12.73
CA ASP A 251 13.31 -3.64 11.82
C ASP A 251 12.20 -3.88 10.81
N PHE A 252 12.59 -4.30 9.63
CA PHE A 252 11.68 -4.66 8.55
C PHE A 252 12.12 -5.96 7.89
N LYS A 253 11.16 -6.86 7.74
CA LYS A 253 11.29 -8.12 7.02
C LYS A 253 10.17 -8.22 5.99
N PRO A 254 10.45 -8.52 4.72
CA PRO A 254 9.44 -8.50 3.65
C PRO A 254 8.23 -9.39 3.89
N GLN A 255 8.40 -10.52 4.59
CA GLN A 255 7.37 -11.53 4.81
C GLN A 255 6.39 -11.19 5.94
N GLU A 256 6.75 -10.31 6.86
CA GLU A 256 5.93 -10.00 8.04
C GLU A 256 4.87 -8.91 7.79
N ASP A 257 4.99 -8.14 6.73
CA ASP A 257 4.13 -6.99 6.41
C ASP A 257 3.19 -7.23 5.21
N SER A 258 2.72 -8.47 5.02
CA SER A 258 1.75 -8.79 3.98
C SER A 258 0.31 -8.51 4.43
N VAL A 259 -0.53 -8.08 3.48
CA VAL A 259 -1.98 -7.94 3.71
C VAL A 259 -2.62 -9.32 3.59
N SER A 260 -3.07 -9.88 4.71
CA SER A 260 -3.73 -11.18 4.76
C SER A 260 -5.22 -11.08 4.36
N LYS A 261 -5.85 -12.21 4.05
CA LYS A 261 -7.29 -12.26 3.69
C LYS A 261 -8.20 -11.70 4.80
N SER A 262 -7.80 -11.77 6.06
CA SER A 262 -8.56 -11.22 7.18
C SER A 262 -8.47 -9.69 7.29
N ASP A 263 -7.50 -9.07 6.63
CA ASP A 263 -7.22 -7.65 6.78
C ASP A 263 -8.07 -6.76 5.87
N TYR A 264 -8.57 -7.27 4.73
CA TYR A 264 -9.33 -6.47 3.77
C TYR A 264 -10.79 -6.94 3.60
N ASP A 265 -11.64 -6.04 3.14
CA ASP A 265 -13.02 -6.33 2.76
C ASP A 265 -13.15 -6.62 1.26
N TYR A 266 -12.34 -5.95 0.44
CA TYR A 266 -12.21 -6.19 -0.99
C TYR A 266 -10.74 -6.15 -1.39
N LYS A 267 -10.36 -7.08 -2.26
CA LYS A 267 -9.12 -7.03 -3.04
C LYS A 267 -9.49 -6.80 -4.49
N ILE A 268 -8.91 -5.77 -5.08
CA ILE A 268 -9.24 -5.25 -6.40
C ILE A 268 -7.99 -5.38 -7.25
N GLY A 269 -8.01 -6.28 -8.23
CA GLY A 269 -6.96 -6.35 -9.24
C GLY A 269 -7.39 -5.56 -10.48
N ILE A 270 -6.48 -4.75 -11.00
CA ILE A 270 -6.69 -3.90 -12.18
C ILE A 270 -5.66 -4.31 -13.22
N ARG A 271 -6.08 -4.48 -14.47
CA ARG A 271 -5.18 -4.72 -15.59
C ARG A 271 -5.73 -4.02 -16.84
N TYR A 272 -4.98 -3.08 -17.35
CA TYR A 272 -5.23 -2.47 -18.66
C TYR A 272 -4.24 -3.06 -19.67
N ASP A 273 -4.73 -3.47 -20.84
CA ASP A 273 -3.93 -4.14 -21.87
C ASP A 273 -3.12 -3.17 -22.76
N GLY A 274 -3.24 -1.86 -22.53
CA GLY A 274 -2.61 -0.83 -23.36
C GLY A 274 -3.31 -0.60 -24.70
N GLN A 275 -4.46 -1.26 -24.93
CA GLN A 275 -5.20 -1.17 -26.19
C GLN A 275 -6.66 -0.76 -25.95
N ARG A 276 -7.50 -1.69 -25.56
CA ARG A 276 -8.94 -1.45 -25.47
C ARG A 276 -9.59 -2.04 -24.23
N THR A 277 -8.92 -2.97 -23.55
CA THR A 277 -9.56 -3.77 -22.50
C THR A 277 -9.06 -3.39 -21.10
N LEU A 278 -9.97 -2.96 -20.25
CA LEU A 278 -9.76 -2.89 -18.81
C LEU A 278 -10.33 -4.13 -18.14
N GLN A 279 -9.48 -4.93 -17.50
CA GLN A 279 -9.87 -6.04 -16.67
C GLN A 279 -9.87 -5.65 -15.20
N LEU A 280 -10.94 -5.99 -14.50
CA LEU A 280 -11.09 -5.81 -13.07
C LEU A 280 -11.35 -7.16 -12.42
N SER A 281 -10.54 -7.55 -11.46
CA SER A 281 -10.79 -8.71 -10.61
C SER A 281 -11.19 -8.26 -9.21
N LEU A 282 -12.32 -8.78 -8.71
CA LEU A 282 -12.82 -8.47 -7.37
C LEU A 282 -12.86 -9.73 -6.52
N GLU A 283 -12.17 -9.71 -5.39
CA GLU A 283 -12.31 -10.70 -4.32
C GLU A 283 -13.03 -10.04 -3.15
N ARG A 284 -14.23 -10.53 -2.86
CA ARG A 284 -15.11 -10.01 -1.80
C ARG A 284 -14.89 -10.78 -0.52
N ASN A 285 -14.71 -10.07 0.58
CA ASN A 285 -14.54 -10.71 1.90
C ASN A 285 -15.35 -10.04 3.00
N GLU A 286 -16.21 -9.09 2.66
CA GLU A 286 -16.95 -8.27 3.62
C GLU A 286 -18.19 -8.98 4.18
N VAL A 287 -18.89 -9.76 3.34
CA VAL A 287 -20.19 -10.36 3.68
C VAL A 287 -20.00 -11.76 4.27
N ASN A 288 -20.73 -12.05 5.35
CA ASN A 288 -20.77 -13.40 5.93
C ASN A 288 -21.88 -14.25 5.27
N ILE A 289 -21.54 -14.97 4.22
CA ILE A 289 -22.49 -15.79 3.46
C ILE A 289 -22.93 -17.07 4.21
N THR A 290 -22.20 -17.47 5.24
CA THR A 290 -22.54 -18.67 6.04
C THR A 290 -23.55 -18.38 7.15
N LYS A 291 -23.77 -17.09 7.44
CA LYS A 291 -24.68 -16.68 8.51
C LYS A 291 -26.13 -17.00 8.12
N ARG A 292 -26.80 -17.80 8.92
CA ARG A 292 -28.17 -18.26 8.66
C ARG A 292 -29.23 -17.30 9.17
N THR A 293 -28.90 -16.52 10.22
CA THR A 293 -29.82 -15.55 10.82
C THR A 293 -29.10 -14.24 11.09
N VAL A 294 -29.82 -13.13 10.97
CA VAL A 294 -29.33 -11.78 11.26
C VAL A 294 -30.29 -11.05 12.17
N HIS A 295 -29.76 -10.19 13.01
CA HIS A 295 -30.53 -9.25 13.82
C HIS A 295 -30.65 -7.93 13.08
N VAL A 296 -31.88 -7.51 12.80
CA VAL A 296 -32.14 -6.27 12.08
C VAL A 296 -32.86 -5.31 13.02
N LYS A 297 -32.27 -4.16 13.26
CA LYS A 297 -32.90 -3.06 14.01
C LYS A 297 -33.72 -2.22 13.03
N PHE A 298 -35.03 -2.22 13.22
CA PHE A 298 -35.96 -1.44 12.43
C PHE A 298 -35.99 0.03 12.84
N SER A 299 -36.54 0.89 12.01
CA SER A 299 -36.73 2.33 12.28
C SER A 299 -37.60 2.58 13.52
N SER A 300 -38.51 1.68 13.82
CA SER A 300 -39.33 1.65 15.03
C SER A 300 -38.50 1.40 16.33
N GLY A 301 -37.20 1.10 16.23
CA GLY A 301 -36.36 0.71 17.37
C GLY A 301 -36.45 -0.77 17.73
N LYS A 302 -37.40 -1.53 17.18
CA LYS A 302 -37.56 -2.97 17.41
C LYS A 302 -36.46 -3.74 16.67
N THR A 303 -35.87 -4.73 17.34
CA THR A 303 -34.91 -5.64 16.73
C THR A 303 -35.55 -6.99 16.44
N GLU A 304 -35.49 -7.44 15.21
CA GLU A 304 -36.03 -8.72 14.77
C GLU A 304 -34.94 -9.65 14.28
N LYS A 305 -35.13 -10.94 14.52
CA LYS A 305 -34.26 -12.01 14.05
C LYS A 305 -34.81 -12.57 12.72
N LEU A 306 -34.11 -12.33 11.64
CA LEU A 306 -34.52 -12.73 10.28
C LEU A 306 -33.67 -13.87 9.76
N GLN A 307 -34.30 -14.77 8.96
CA GLN A 307 -33.59 -15.83 8.23
C GLN A 307 -32.97 -15.27 6.96
N THR A 308 -31.68 -15.51 6.75
CA THR A 308 -30.95 -14.99 5.56
C THR A 308 -31.27 -15.78 4.27
N GLY A 309 -31.95 -16.94 4.35
CA GLY A 309 -32.36 -17.70 3.18
C GLY A 309 -33.14 -16.83 2.19
N GLU A 310 -34.18 -16.17 2.65
CA GLU A 310 -35.01 -15.28 1.82
C GLU A 310 -34.22 -14.11 1.18
N PHE A 311 -33.19 -13.62 1.88
CA PHE A 311 -32.32 -12.61 1.29
C PHE A 311 -31.54 -13.15 0.09
N TRP A 312 -31.00 -14.36 0.21
CA TRP A 312 -30.23 -14.99 -0.86
C TRP A 312 -31.07 -15.52 -2.02
N GLU A 313 -32.36 -15.73 -1.81
CA GLU A 313 -33.32 -16.15 -2.86
C GLU A 313 -33.80 -14.98 -3.73
N ARG A 314 -33.49 -13.72 -3.36
CA ARG A 314 -33.90 -12.54 -4.14
C ARG A 314 -33.34 -12.60 -5.57
N PRO A 315 -34.08 -12.07 -6.56
CA PRO A 315 -33.67 -12.07 -7.97
C PRO A 315 -32.28 -11.44 -8.21
N ALA A 316 -31.88 -10.50 -7.38
CA ALA A 316 -30.56 -9.88 -7.41
C ALA A 316 -29.42 -10.90 -7.24
N PHE A 317 -29.62 -11.93 -6.41
CA PHE A 317 -28.64 -12.97 -6.12
C PHE A 317 -28.81 -14.24 -6.97
N GLN A 318 -29.68 -14.22 -7.96
CA GLN A 318 -29.78 -15.26 -8.99
C GLN A 318 -28.97 -14.90 -10.25
N LYS A 319 -28.51 -13.66 -10.35
CA LYS A 319 -27.66 -13.19 -11.45
C LYS A 319 -26.24 -13.76 -11.31
N ASP A 320 -25.62 -14.08 -12.45
CA ASP A 320 -24.19 -14.45 -12.49
C ASP A 320 -23.34 -13.40 -11.75
N ARG A 321 -22.29 -13.86 -11.07
CA ARG A 321 -21.36 -13.05 -10.25
C ARG A 321 -21.92 -12.58 -8.90
N TYR A 322 -23.24 -12.63 -8.69
CA TYR A 322 -23.90 -12.27 -7.42
C TYR A 322 -24.55 -13.47 -6.74
N ARG A 323 -24.55 -14.65 -7.35
CA ARG A 323 -25.01 -15.87 -6.67
C ARG A 323 -24.25 -16.06 -5.37
N LYS A 324 -24.95 -16.49 -4.34
CA LYS A 324 -24.34 -16.71 -3.01
C LYS A 324 -23.02 -17.51 -3.08
N ALA A 325 -22.99 -18.56 -3.91
CA ALA A 325 -21.80 -19.41 -4.12
C ALA A 325 -20.64 -18.70 -4.83
N ASP A 326 -20.90 -17.60 -5.52
CA ASP A 326 -19.88 -16.84 -6.28
C ASP A 326 -19.34 -15.65 -5.48
N LEU A 327 -20.00 -15.25 -4.38
CA LEU A 327 -19.59 -14.09 -3.59
C LEU A 327 -18.24 -14.24 -2.90
N GLU A 328 -17.77 -15.46 -2.65
CA GLU A 328 -16.43 -15.73 -2.08
C GLU A 328 -15.37 -16.06 -3.12
N LYS A 329 -15.76 -16.12 -4.41
CA LYS A 329 -14.83 -16.33 -5.51
C LYS A 329 -14.27 -15.01 -6.01
N THR A 330 -13.10 -15.06 -6.62
CA THR A 330 -12.58 -13.92 -7.40
C THR A 330 -13.36 -13.82 -8.70
N ILE A 331 -14.04 -12.70 -8.91
CA ILE A 331 -14.83 -12.43 -10.11
C ILE A 331 -14.01 -11.55 -11.05
N LEU A 332 -13.99 -11.92 -12.33
CA LEU A 332 -13.31 -11.17 -13.39
C LEU A 332 -14.35 -10.43 -14.25
N PHE A 333 -14.09 -9.14 -14.43
CA PHE A 333 -14.85 -8.27 -15.33
C PHE A 333 -13.92 -7.75 -16.44
N SER A 334 -14.48 -7.57 -17.62
CA SER A 334 -13.77 -6.97 -18.76
C SER A 334 -14.63 -5.86 -19.37
N TYR A 335 -14.01 -4.71 -19.55
CA TYR A 335 -14.67 -3.49 -20.04
C TYR A 335 -13.94 -2.94 -21.26
N ASP A 336 -14.70 -2.41 -22.21
CA ASP A 336 -14.18 -1.57 -23.27
C ASP A 336 -13.87 -0.20 -22.68
N ILE A 337 -12.59 0.16 -22.68
CA ILE A 337 -12.12 1.37 -21.98
C ILE A 337 -12.68 2.66 -22.57
N GLN A 338 -12.84 2.75 -23.90
CA GLN A 338 -13.37 3.94 -24.55
C GLN A 338 -14.83 4.19 -24.17
N LYS A 339 -15.62 3.11 -24.05
CA LYS A 339 -17.00 3.20 -23.57
C LYS A 339 -17.05 3.58 -22.11
N LEU A 340 -16.16 3.02 -21.30
CA LEU A 340 -16.10 3.28 -19.87
C LEU A 340 -15.78 4.75 -19.56
N LEU A 341 -14.84 5.35 -20.30
CA LEU A 341 -14.48 6.77 -20.19
C LEU A 341 -15.50 7.72 -20.87
N GLY A 342 -16.65 7.20 -21.35
CA GLY A 342 -17.72 8.01 -21.93
C GLY A 342 -17.35 8.67 -23.25
N GLN A 343 -16.43 8.11 -24.01
CA GLN A 343 -15.95 8.58 -25.34
C GLN A 343 -15.39 10.03 -25.31
N LYS A 344 -14.93 10.51 -24.18
CA LYS A 344 -14.33 11.85 -24.04
C LYS A 344 -13.01 11.94 -24.79
N ASP A 345 -12.23 10.84 -24.77
CA ASP A 345 -10.93 10.75 -25.41
C ASP A 345 -10.96 9.78 -26.60
N SER A 346 -10.15 10.06 -27.62
CA SER A 346 -9.99 9.11 -28.71
C SER A 346 -9.25 7.86 -28.23
N LEU A 347 -9.56 6.70 -28.82
CA LEU A 347 -8.90 5.44 -28.46
C LEU A 347 -7.37 5.54 -28.62
N GLU A 348 -6.89 6.26 -29.64
CA GLU A 348 -5.46 6.50 -29.88
C GLU A 348 -4.77 7.20 -28.69
N LYS A 349 -5.42 8.23 -28.08
CA LYS A 349 -4.90 8.91 -26.90
C LYS A 349 -4.88 8.00 -25.69
N ILE A 350 -5.92 7.21 -25.50
CA ILE A 350 -6.01 6.24 -24.41
C ILE A 350 -4.90 5.18 -24.53
N MET A 351 -4.63 4.70 -25.74
CA MET A 351 -3.56 3.71 -26.00
C MET A 351 -2.16 4.25 -25.68
N LYS A 352 -1.92 5.55 -25.77
CA LYS A 352 -0.63 6.17 -25.39
C LYS A 352 -0.27 6.00 -23.92
N VAL A 353 -1.25 5.76 -23.05
CA VAL A 353 -0.99 5.41 -21.64
C VAL A 353 -0.15 4.16 -21.51
N GLY A 354 -0.31 3.20 -22.43
CA GLY A 354 0.33 1.89 -22.38
C GLY A 354 -0.29 0.95 -21.35
N PRO A 355 0.09 -0.34 -21.34
CA PRO A 355 -0.45 -1.33 -20.42
C PRO A 355 0.05 -1.09 -19.00
N PHE A 356 -0.82 -1.37 -18.02
CA PHE A 356 -0.45 -1.33 -16.62
C PHE A 356 -1.26 -2.33 -15.80
N SER A 357 -0.78 -2.61 -14.60
CA SER A 357 -1.49 -3.44 -13.63
C SER A 357 -1.54 -2.80 -12.25
N GLY A 358 -2.51 -3.22 -11.45
CA GLY A 358 -2.62 -2.70 -10.08
C GLY A 358 -3.29 -3.70 -9.15
N LYS A 359 -3.03 -3.52 -7.87
CA LYS A 359 -3.66 -4.27 -6.80
C LYS A 359 -4.02 -3.31 -5.67
N LEU A 360 -5.31 -3.20 -5.41
CA LEU A 360 -5.83 -2.34 -4.36
C LEU A 360 -6.55 -3.18 -3.31
N TYR A 361 -6.53 -2.70 -2.08
CA TYR A 361 -7.25 -3.30 -0.95
C TYR A 361 -8.15 -2.24 -0.32
N PHE A 362 -9.41 -2.57 -0.19
CA PHE A 362 -10.35 -1.76 0.57
C PHE A 362 -10.48 -2.32 1.99
N LEU A 363 -10.31 -1.46 2.98
CA LEU A 363 -10.36 -1.77 4.40
C LEU A 363 -11.33 -0.81 5.09
N LYS A 364 -12.51 -1.30 5.50
CA LYS A 364 -13.37 -0.46 6.33
C LYS A 364 -12.75 -0.25 7.72
N ASN A 365 -12.84 0.95 8.24
CA ASN A 365 -12.22 1.38 9.51
C ASN A 365 -13.16 1.32 10.71
N ALA A 366 -14.39 0.87 10.51
CA ALA A 366 -15.38 0.68 11.57
C ALA A 366 -16.20 -0.58 11.33
N ASN A 367 -16.76 -1.14 12.38
CA ASN A 367 -17.73 -2.21 12.26
C ASN A 367 -19.03 -1.68 11.67
N SER A 368 -19.75 -2.52 10.94
CA SER A 368 -21.04 -2.22 10.37
C SER A 368 -22.15 -2.53 11.37
N ASP A 369 -23.23 -1.72 11.33
CA ASP A 369 -24.46 -2.03 12.05
C ASP A 369 -25.25 -3.18 11.39
N TYR A 370 -24.89 -3.58 10.18
CA TYR A 370 -25.52 -4.70 9.49
C TYR A 370 -24.89 -6.01 9.91
N ASP A 371 -25.68 -6.83 10.63
CA ASP A 371 -25.25 -8.09 11.24
C ASP A 371 -24.78 -9.16 10.23
N ILE A 372 -25.12 -9.02 8.95
CA ILE A 372 -24.60 -9.87 7.85
C ILE A 372 -23.16 -9.54 7.45
N ILE A 373 -22.63 -8.41 7.89
CA ILE A 373 -21.29 -7.95 7.57
C ILE A 373 -20.30 -8.48 8.61
N LYS A 374 -19.19 -9.04 8.13
CA LYS A 374 -18.14 -9.57 9.02
C LYS A 374 -17.57 -8.46 9.92
N PRO A 375 -17.36 -8.72 11.21
CA PRO A 375 -16.66 -7.78 12.07
C PRO A 375 -15.20 -7.66 11.68
N VAL A 376 -14.57 -6.52 12.02
CA VAL A 376 -13.19 -6.22 11.62
C VAL A 376 -12.32 -5.87 12.83
N ALA A 377 -11.04 -6.21 12.74
CA ALA A 377 -10.03 -5.80 13.70
C ALA A 377 -9.61 -4.33 13.44
N VAL A 378 -10.43 -3.38 13.93
CA VAL A 378 -10.30 -1.95 13.62
C VAL A 378 -8.88 -1.43 13.84
N ARG A 379 -8.26 -1.74 15.00
CA ARG A 379 -6.90 -1.27 15.33
C ARG A 379 -5.87 -1.74 14.31
N ARG A 380 -5.89 -3.03 13.94
CA ARG A 380 -4.97 -3.59 12.93
C ARG A 380 -5.15 -2.91 11.57
N ARG A 381 -6.41 -2.68 11.15
CA ARG A 381 -6.70 -2.01 9.88
C ARG A 381 -6.26 -0.56 9.86
N GLN A 382 -6.45 0.17 10.94
CA GLN A 382 -5.93 1.53 11.09
C GLN A 382 -4.40 1.56 11.06
N ASP A 383 -3.74 0.57 11.64
CA ASP A 383 -2.29 0.44 11.57
C ASP A 383 -1.82 0.16 10.13
N LEU A 384 -2.44 -0.79 9.43
CA LEU A 384 -2.14 -1.08 8.03
C LEU A 384 -2.35 0.14 7.13
N THR A 385 -3.48 0.85 7.27
CA THR A 385 -3.74 2.04 6.46
C THR A 385 -2.80 3.20 6.78
N ARG A 386 -2.28 3.30 8.01
CA ARG A 386 -1.24 4.27 8.35
C ARG A 386 0.11 3.91 7.74
N ARG A 387 0.49 2.64 7.81
CA ARG A 387 1.80 2.13 7.30
C ARG A 387 1.87 2.13 5.77
N PHE A 388 0.79 1.73 5.11
CA PHE A 388 0.71 1.58 3.65
C PHE A 388 -0.15 2.64 2.97
N SER A 389 -0.36 3.78 3.60
CA SER A 389 -1.29 4.83 3.16
C SER A 389 -1.27 5.08 1.65
N GLY A 390 -2.48 5.29 1.11
CA GLY A 390 -2.68 5.70 -0.28
C GLY A 390 -2.43 4.63 -1.33
N ILE A 391 -2.62 5.03 -2.57
CA ILE A 391 -2.33 4.22 -3.76
C ILE A 391 -0.99 4.67 -4.32
N LYS A 392 -0.02 3.77 -4.37
CA LYS A 392 1.35 4.05 -4.81
C LYS A 392 1.52 3.69 -6.27
N ILE A 393 2.37 4.44 -6.97
CA ILE A 393 2.80 4.09 -8.32
C ILE A 393 4.20 3.47 -8.23
N TYR A 394 4.39 2.35 -8.89
CA TYR A 394 5.68 1.70 -9.07
C TYR A 394 6.02 1.66 -10.55
N ARG A 395 7.26 2.02 -10.87
CA ARG A 395 7.84 1.88 -12.21
C ARG A 395 9.01 0.92 -12.12
N ASP A 396 8.96 -0.16 -12.91
CA ASP A 396 10.01 -1.17 -12.93
C ASP A 396 10.36 -1.64 -11.51
N ASP A 397 9.33 -1.99 -10.72
CA ASP A 397 9.37 -2.42 -9.32
C ASP A 397 9.80 -1.36 -8.29
N PHE A 398 10.08 -0.12 -8.70
CA PHE A 398 10.42 0.96 -7.77
C PHE A 398 9.34 2.02 -7.67
N LYS A 399 9.12 2.43 -6.43
CA LYS A 399 8.14 3.47 -6.13
C LYS A 399 8.50 4.80 -6.81
N VAL A 400 7.54 5.35 -7.55
CA VAL A 400 7.56 6.73 -8.03
C VAL A 400 7.03 7.63 -6.93
N ARG A 401 7.89 8.51 -6.42
CA ARG A 401 7.46 9.50 -5.42
C ARG A 401 6.67 10.62 -6.11
N PRO A 402 5.81 11.33 -5.40
CA PRO A 402 5.37 11.15 -4.01
C PRO A 402 4.03 10.41 -3.89
N TYR A 403 3.57 9.74 -4.95
CA TYR A 403 2.24 9.12 -5.05
C TYR A 403 1.96 8.17 -3.90
N GLY A 404 0.83 8.43 -3.20
CA GLY A 404 0.39 7.65 -2.05
C GLY A 404 1.19 7.89 -0.77
N ASP A 405 2.14 8.84 -0.76
CA ASP A 405 2.81 9.26 0.47
C ASP A 405 1.93 10.19 1.30
N PRO A 406 2.04 10.17 2.64
CA PRO A 406 1.33 11.12 3.49
C PRO A 406 1.60 12.57 3.09
N GLY A 407 0.54 13.38 2.98
CA GLY A 407 0.63 14.77 2.56
C GLY A 407 -0.21 15.08 1.33
N SER A 408 0.21 16.03 0.51
CA SER A 408 -0.55 16.53 -0.65
C SER A 408 -0.81 15.47 -1.74
N PHE A 409 0.05 14.46 -1.85
CA PHE A 409 -0.07 13.38 -2.84
C PHE A 409 -0.66 12.08 -2.29
N SER A 410 -1.16 12.08 -1.05
CA SER A 410 -1.82 10.90 -0.47
C SER A 410 -3.08 10.50 -1.24
N ASP A 411 -3.81 11.49 -1.80
CA ASP A 411 -5.05 11.34 -2.58
C ASP A 411 -4.91 11.89 -3.99
N TRP A 412 -3.88 11.48 -4.71
CA TRP A 412 -3.63 11.92 -6.08
C TRP A 412 -4.71 11.51 -7.09
N LEU A 413 -5.55 10.52 -6.74
CA LEU A 413 -6.76 10.14 -7.49
C LEU A 413 -7.99 11.00 -7.14
N GLU A 414 -7.86 11.97 -6.23
CA GLU A 414 -8.94 12.89 -5.82
C GLU A 414 -10.20 12.17 -5.26
N LEU A 415 -10.03 11.00 -4.65
CA LEU A 415 -11.12 10.20 -4.10
C LEU A 415 -11.86 10.96 -2.99
N GLY A 416 -11.14 11.73 -2.16
CA GLY A 416 -11.72 12.55 -1.12
C GLY A 416 -12.54 13.73 -1.65
N ALA A 417 -12.18 14.29 -2.80
CA ALA A 417 -12.96 15.33 -3.46
C ALA A 417 -14.28 14.78 -4.00
N ARG A 418 -14.27 13.57 -4.58
CA ARG A 418 -15.49 12.85 -5.02
C ARG A 418 -16.41 12.55 -3.84
N GLN A 419 -15.85 12.03 -2.73
CA GLN A 419 -16.62 11.68 -1.54
C GLN A 419 -17.26 12.91 -0.89
N ARG A 420 -16.59 14.07 -0.84
CA ARG A 420 -17.17 15.31 -0.29
C ARG A 420 -18.40 15.79 -1.07
N LYS A 421 -18.44 15.58 -2.38
CA LYS A 421 -19.59 15.91 -3.22
C LYS A 421 -20.75 14.93 -3.01
N GLU A 422 -20.45 13.66 -2.74
CA GLU A 422 -21.41 12.55 -2.71
C GLU A 422 -21.28 11.75 -1.40
N ASN A 423 -21.37 12.45 -0.25
CA ASN A 423 -21.23 11.81 1.08
C ASN A 423 -22.50 11.04 1.47
N GLN A 424 -22.68 9.86 0.92
CA GLN A 424 -23.85 9.03 1.17
C GLN A 424 -23.46 7.69 1.84
N PRO A 425 -24.33 7.12 2.69
CA PRO A 425 -24.13 5.77 3.20
C PRO A 425 -24.06 4.75 2.06
N VAL A 426 -23.28 3.70 2.22
CA VAL A 426 -23.13 2.61 1.20
C VAL A 426 -24.47 1.94 0.88
N SER A 427 -25.42 1.94 1.80
CA SER A 427 -26.77 1.40 1.63
C SER A 427 -27.76 2.40 1.02
N ASN A 428 -27.34 3.61 0.64
CA ASN A 428 -28.23 4.57 -0.02
C ASN A 428 -28.78 3.97 -1.32
N LEU A 429 -30.11 4.02 -1.50
CA LEU A 429 -30.78 3.33 -2.61
C LEU A 429 -30.62 4.04 -3.95
N THR A 430 -30.45 5.35 -3.94
CA THR A 430 -30.45 6.20 -5.13
C THR A 430 -29.10 6.84 -5.42
N ALA A 431 -28.48 7.45 -4.42
CA ALA A 431 -27.22 8.16 -4.60
C ALA A 431 -25.99 7.22 -4.51
N PRO A 432 -24.91 7.50 -5.24
CA PRO A 432 -23.70 6.70 -5.20
C PRO A 432 -22.96 6.85 -3.86
N TRP A 433 -22.36 5.76 -3.40
CA TRP A 433 -21.39 5.77 -2.32
C TRP A 433 -19.98 5.92 -2.89
N ARG A 434 -19.10 6.61 -2.17
CA ARG A 434 -17.72 6.83 -2.56
C ARG A 434 -16.77 6.39 -1.46
N VAL A 435 -15.68 5.72 -1.86
CA VAL A 435 -14.63 5.28 -0.95
C VAL A 435 -13.80 6.48 -0.46
N LEU A 436 -13.41 6.45 0.82
CA LEU A 436 -12.50 7.43 1.39
C LEU A 436 -11.04 7.08 1.08
N PRO A 437 -10.15 8.06 0.86
CA PRO A 437 -8.72 7.83 0.60
C PRO A 437 -8.03 7.00 1.68
N ASN A 438 -8.43 7.16 2.94
CA ASN A 438 -7.86 6.43 4.08
C ASN A 438 -8.45 5.01 4.28
N GLN A 439 -9.32 4.56 3.37
CA GLN A 439 -9.90 3.21 3.36
C GLN A 439 -9.33 2.34 2.24
N ILE A 440 -8.49 2.89 1.38
CA ILE A 440 -7.94 2.18 0.23
C ILE A 440 -6.42 2.31 0.21
N ILE A 441 -5.75 1.17 0.08
CA ILE A 441 -4.30 1.09 -0.04
C ILE A 441 -3.95 0.21 -1.22
N GLY A 442 -2.77 0.40 -1.80
CA GLY A 442 -2.33 -0.49 -2.86
C GLY A 442 -1.25 0.08 -3.75
N SER A 443 -1.06 -0.58 -4.88
CA SER A 443 -0.03 -0.25 -5.85
C SER A 443 -0.54 -0.36 -7.28
N ILE A 444 -0.02 0.52 -8.13
CA ILE A 444 -0.18 0.47 -9.58
C ILE A 444 1.22 0.33 -10.17
N ASN A 445 1.40 -0.62 -11.07
CA ASN A 445 2.67 -0.93 -11.70
C ASN A 445 2.65 -0.48 -13.16
N ILE A 446 3.61 0.33 -13.53
CA ILE A 446 3.93 0.77 -14.88
C ILE A 446 5.37 0.39 -15.20
N THR A 447 5.74 0.38 -16.47
CA THR A 447 7.12 0.15 -16.89
C THR A 447 7.63 1.30 -17.76
N ARG A 448 8.94 1.51 -17.76
CA ARG A 448 9.56 2.52 -18.61
C ARG A 448 9.39 2.20 -20.10
N MET A 449 9.39 0.91 -20.44
CA MET A 449 9.34 0.45 -21.82
C MET A 449 7.93 0.53 -22.41
N GLU A 450 6.92 0.17 -21.63
CA GLU A 450 5.54 0.06 -22.09
C GLU A 450 4.72 1.33 -21.87
N ASN A 451 5.16 2.22 -20.96
CA ASN A 451 4.50 3.48 -20.63
C ASN A 451 5.41 4.70 -20.85
N PRO A 452 5.97 4.90 -22.08
CA PRO A 452 6.91 5.97 -22.35
C PRO A 452 6.32 7.37 -22.16
N GLU A 453 5.02 7.54 -22.42
CA GLU A 453 4.31 8.83 -22.27
C GLU A 453 4.03 9.22 -20.80
N LEU A 454 4.10 8.26 -19.86
CA LEU A 454 4.06 8.55 -18.43
C LEU A 454 5.47 8.93 -17.95
N GLU A 455 5.99 10.04 -18.40
CA GLU A 455 7.38 10.47 -18.17
C GLU A 455 7.65 10.85 -16.71
N ASP A 456 8.88 10.55 -16.23
CA ASP A 456 9.35 11.09 -14.97
C ASP A 456 9.76 12.56 -15.13
N MET A 457 9.39 13.42 -14.19
CA MET A 457 9.91 14.79 -14.14
C MET A 457 11.45 14.79 -14.04
N ALA A 458 12.09 15.86 -14.48
CA ALA A 458 13.55 15.98 -14.49
C ALA A 458 14.20 15.76 -13.13
N ASN A 459 13.52 16.12 -12.03
CA ASN A 459 13.94 15.89 -10.65
C ASN A 459 13.62 14.48 -10.13
N ARG A 460 12.92 13.65 -10.92
CA ARG A 460 12.45 12.28 -10.57
C ARG A 460 11.59 12.21 -9.31
N GLU A 461 10.98 13.30 -8.92
CA GLU A 461 10.12 13.33 -7.73
C GLU A 461 8.66 13.02 -8.04
N SER A 462 8.25 13.05 -9.34
CA SER A 462 6.89 12.70 -9.78
C SER A 462 6.85 12.39 -11.27
N LEU A 463 5.69 11.97 -11.76
CA LEU A 463 5.39 11.89 -13.18
C LEU A 463 5.04 13.28 -13.72
N THR A 464 5.36 13.53 -14.97
CA THR A 464 4.92 14.72 -15.68
C THR A 464 3.40 14.70 -15.85
N MET A 465 2.72 15.77 -15.43
CA MET A 465 1.28 15.91 -15.56
C MET A 465 0.89 16.30 -16.98
N ASN A 466 1.01 15.37 -17.91
CA ASN A 466 0.59 15.50 -19.31
C ASN A 466 -0.77 14.84 -19.55
N GLU A 467 -1.26 14.88 -20.78
CA GLU A 467 -2.56 14.30 -21.17
C GLU A 467 -2.64 12.79 -20.85
N SER A 468 -1.57 12.03 -21.12
CA SER A 468 -1.49 10.60 -20.84
C SER A 468 -1.62 10.31 -19.34
N PHE A 469 -1.03 11.16 -18.48
CA PHE A 469 -1.18 11.04 -17.04
C PHE A 469 -2.63 11.27 -16.58
N PHE A 470 -3.33 12.25 -17.13
CA PHE A 470 -4.73 12.50 -16.78
C PHE A 470 -5.64 11.36 -17.23
N ILE A 471 -5.42 10.83 -18.44
CA ILE A 471 -6.17 9.64 -18.92
C ILE A 471 -5.88 8.43 -18.03
N PHE A 472 -4.63 8.20 -17.66
CA PHE A 472 -4.25 7.15 -16.71
C PHE A 472 -4.98 7.30 -15.37
N GLN A 473 -5.06 8.52 -14.85
CA GLN A 473 -5.78 8.84 -13.62
C GLN A 473 -7.29 8.55 -13.77
N ASP A 474 -7.89 8.91 -14.90
CA ASP A 474 -9.30 8.68 -15.17
C ASP A 474 -9.64 7.19 -15.30
N ILE A 475 -8.78 6.39 -15.96
CA ILE A 475 -8.93 4.92 -16.01
C ILE A 475 -8.97 4.33 -14.59
N LEU A 476 -8.08 4.78 -13.71
CA LEU A 476 -8.03 4.30 -12.33
C LEU A 476 -9.23 4.77 -11.50
N LYS A 477 -9.71 5.99 -11.70
CA LYS A 477 -10.93 6.50 -11.07
C LYS A 477 -12.15 5.65 -11.47
N GLU A 478 -12.23 5.26 -12.75
CA GLU A 478 -13.31 4.39 -13.22
C GLU A 478 -13.19 2.97 -12.64
N ALA A 479 -11.98 2.41 -12.56
CA ALA A 479 -11.78 1.13 -11.90
C ALA A 479 -12.23 1.13 -10.42
N VAL A 480 -11.96 2.22 -9.70
CA VAL A 480 -12.47 2.41 -8.33
C VAL A 480 -13.99 2.57 -8.33
N THR A 481 -14.55 3.29 -9.28
CA THR A 481 -16.02 3.47 -9.41
C THR A 481 -16.74 2.13 -9.62
N LEU A 482 -16.19 1.25 -10.44
CA LEU A 482 -16.73 -0.10 -10.66
C LEU A 482 -16.76 -0.94 -9.37
N PHE A 483 -15.70 -0.85 -8.56
CA PHE A 483 -15.68 -1.47 -7.24
C PHE A 483 -16.75 -0.87 -6.29
N GLU A 484 -16.89 0.45 -6.29
CA GLU A 484 -17.89 1.15 -5.48
C GLU A 484 -19.31 0.68 -5.81
N TYR A 485 -19.62 0.51 -7.10
CA TYR A 485 -20.92 -0.02 -7.56
C TYR A 485 -21.13 -1.46 -7.13
N ASP A 486 -20.13 -2.33 -7.27
CA ASP A 486 -20.22 -3.73 -6.87
C ASP A 486 -20.53 -3.87 -5.38
N ARG A 487 -19.81 -3.13 -4.54
CA ARG A 487 -20.05 -3.11 -3.09
C ARG A 487 -21.43 -2.58 -2.76
N GLN A 488 -21.81 -1.46 -3.36
CA GLN A 488 -23.09 -0.80 -3.12
C GLN A 488 -24.27 -1.67 -3.55
N TYR A 489 -24.14 -2.46 -4.60
CA TYR A 489 -25.17 -3.38 -5.07
C TYR A 489 -25.64 -4.32 -3.95
N ILE A 490 -24.71 -4.97 -3.25
CA ILE A 490 -25.02 -5.90 -2.15
C ILE A 490 -25.71 -5.17 -0.98
N TYR A 491 -25.20 -4.00 -0.61
CA TYR A 491 -25.75 -3.22 0.50
C TYR A 491 -27.16 -2.66 0.19
N ARG A 492 -27.41 -2.26 -1.03
CA ARG A 492 -28.73 -1.82 -1.48
C ARG A 492 -29.76 -2.94 -1.41
N GLU A 493 -29.38 -4.13 -1.87
CA GLU A 493 -30.29 -5.29 -1.80
C GLU A 493 -30.56 -5.71 -0.35
N TYR A 494 -29.56 -5.62 0.54
CA TYR A 494 -29.76 -5.89 1.95
C TYR A 494 -30.72 -4.86 2.59
N ARG A 495 -30.57 -3.59 2.27
CA ARG A 495 -31.45 -2.53 2.74
C ARG A 495 -32.88 -2.70 2.21
N ARG A 496 -33.06 -2.98 0.91
CA ARG A 496 -34.39 -3.25 0.35
C ARG A 496 -35.07 -4.41 1.06
N TRP A 497 -34.35 -5.49 1.26
CA TRP A 497 -34.87 -6.65 1.97
C TRP A 497 -35.28 -6.32 3.41
N THR A 498 -34.46 -5.58 4.15
CA THR A 498 -34.79 -5.20 5.53
C THR A 498 -35.96 -4.22 5.62
N GLU A 499 -36.09 -3.28 4.69
CA GLU A 499 -37.23 -2.36 4.59
C GLU A 499 -38.54 -3.11 4.25
N GLU A 500 -38.48 -4.10 3.37
CA GLU A 500 -39.61 -4.97 3.05
C GLU A 500 -40.05 -5.79 4.29
N LYS A 501 -39.10 -6.33 5.04
CA LYS A 501 -39.38 -7.05 6.30
C LYS A 501 -40.00 -6.10 7.35
N GLU A 502 -39.47 -4.91 7.50
CA GLU A 502 -40.00 -3.93 8.43
C GLU A 502 -41.47 -3.61 8.12
N LYS A 503 -41.82 -3.41 6.85
CA LYS A 503 -43.21 -3.22 6.43
C LYS A 503 -44.10 -4.41 6.78
N GLN A 504 -43.61 -5.63 6.67
CA GLN A 504 -44.33 -6.86 7.06
C GLN A 504 -44.58 -6.96 8.58
N PHE A 505 -43.68 -6.43 9.40
CA PHE A 505 -43.79 -6.42 10.87
C PHE A 505 -44.43 -5.14 11.43
N SER A 506 -44.89 -4.23 10.57
CA SER A 506 -45.52 -3.00 11.00
C SER A 506 -46.79 -3.26 11.83
N PRO A 507 -47.06 -2.50 12.92
CA PRO A 507 -48.26 -2.66 13.75
C PRO A 507 -49.58 -2.54 12.96
N VAL A 508 -49.58 -1.84 11.85
CA VAL A 508 -50.74 -1.74 10.95
C VAL A 508 -51.02 -3.10 10.30
N VAL A 509 -50.01 -3.78 9.81
CA VAL A 509 -50.14 -5.12 9.20
C VAL A 509 -50.55 -6.14 10.28
N GLU A 510 -50.03 -6.03 11.50
CA GLU A 510 -50.45 -6.88 12.64
C GLU A 510 -51.91 -6.67 13.00
N ARG A 511 -52.38 -5.41 13.05
CA ARG A 511 -53.83 -5.10 13.26
C ARG A 511 -54.73 -5.64 12.15
N VAL A 512 -54.33 -5.46 10.90
CA VAL A 512 -55.09 -5.99 9.74
C VAL A 512 -55.09 -7.53 9.76
N LYS A 513 -53.95 -8.18 10.02
CA LYS A 513 -53.92 -9.64 10.16
C LYS A 513 -54.72 -10.16 11.36
N ALA A 514 -54.75 -9.42 12.47
CA ALA A 514 -55.56 -9.76 13.64
C ALA A 514 -57.07 -9.60 13.33
N GLN A 515 -57.48 -8.54 12.64
CA GLN A 515 -58.86 -8.32 12.20
C GLN A 515 -59.33 -9.37 11.18
N VAL A 516 -58.48 -9.78 10.25
CA VAL A 516 -58.78 -10.85 9.28
C VAL A 516 -58.87 -12.20 10.00
N LYS A 517 -58.01 -12.50 10.97
CA LYS A 517 -58.09 -13.72 11.78
C LYS A 517 -59.36 -13.73 12.66
N SER A 518 -59.77 -12.61 13.25
CA SER A 518 -60.97 -12.51 14.03
C SER A 518 -62.24 -12.67 13.17
N LYS A 519 -62.30 -12.08 11.99
CA LYS A 519 -63.37 -12.29 11.03
C LYS A 519 -63.46 -13.72 10.51
N ARG A 520 -62.35 -14.41 10.29
CA ARG A 520 -62.32 -15.84 9.92
C ARG A 520 -62.76 -16.75 11.09
N LYS A 521 -62.42 -16.43 12.33
CA LYS A 521 -62.92 -17.18 13.50
C LYS A 521 -64.42 -16.97 13.72
N GLN A 522 -64.95 -15.76 13.49
CA GLN A 522 -66.38 -15.50 13.58
C GLN A 522 -67.19 -16.17 12.43
N LYS A 523 -66.58 -16.34 11.26
CA LYS A 523 -67.23 -17.06 10.13
C LYS A 523 -67.26 -18.58 10.34
N ASN A 524 -66.29 -19.13 11.09
CA ASN A 524 -66.24 -20.56 11.40
C ASN A 524 -67.03 -21.00 12.65
N SER A 525 -67.52 -20.02 13.43
CA SER A 525 -68.40 -20.27 14.57
C SER A 525 -69.88 -20.12 14.31
N GLY A 526 -70.27 -19.73 13.09
CA GLY A 526 -71.68 -19.69 12.64
C GLY A 526 -71.94 -20.93 11.76
N GLN A 527 -72.47 -22.00 12.36
CA GLN A 527 -73.03 -23.13 11.59
C GLN A 527 -74.25 -22.70 10.80
N GLY A 528 -74.25 -23.04 9.50
CA GLY A 528 -75.40 -22.93 8.61
C GLY A 528 -74.97 -23.46 7.25
N ASN A 529 -75.49 -24.65 6.88
CA ASN A 529 -75.39 -25.26 5.59
C ASN A 529 -75.76 -24.27 4.50
N ASP A 530 -74.88 -23.98 3.60
CA ASP A 530 -75.22 -23.74 2.19
C ASP A 530 -74.04 -24.05 1.29
N SER A 531 -74.25 -24.90 0.30
CA SER A 531 -73.36 -25.31 -0.72
C SER A 531 -73.32 -24.23 -1.81
N GLY A 532 -72.36 -23.36 -1.74
CA GLY A 532 -72.07 -22.36 -2.75
C GLY A 532 -70.62 -22.40 -3.20
N THR A 533 -70.43 -22.70 -4.46
CA THR A 533 -69.17 -22.58 -5.18
C THR A 533 -68.55 -21.23 -5.00
N TYR A 534 -67.36 -21.15 -4.38
CA TYR A 534 -66.61 -19.92 -4.28
C TYR A 534 -65.45 -19.92 -5.24
N ASN A 535 -65.48 -18.98 -6.17
CA ASN A 535 -64.37 -18.54 -6.99
C ASN A 535 -63.23 -18.03 -6.11
N SER A 536 -62.04 -18.47 -6.40
CA SER A 536 -60.80 -18.03 -5.80
C SER A 536 -60.40 -16.69 -6.39
N GLU A 537 -60.86 -15.61 -5.78
CA GLU A 537 -60.36 -14.26 -6.10
C GLU A 537 -60.26 -13.36 -4.87
N GLU A 538 -59.11 -12.72 -4.82
CA GLU A 538 -58.74 -11.55 -4.03
C GLU A 538 -58.46 -11.73 -2.52
N ASP A 539 -57.19 -11.88 -2.23
CA ASP A 539 -56.62 -11.75 -0.88
C ASP A 539 -56.58 -10.27 -0.49
N PRO A 540 -57.47 -9.79 0.44
CA PRO A 540 -57.54 -8.38 0.84
C PRO A 540 -56.22 -7.82 1.39
N VAL A 541 -55.28 -8.70 1.77
CA VAL A 541 -53.95 -8.30 2.22
C VAL A 541 -53.06 -7.88 1.03
N ARG A 542 -53.31 -8.46 -0.14
CA ARG A 542 -52.60 -8.12 -1.38
C ARG A 542 -53.01 -6.75 -1.89
N GLU A 543 -54.30 -6.42 -1.81
CA GLU A 543 -54.85 -5.11 -2.23
C GLU A 543 -54.39 -3.96 -1.31
N ALA A 544 -54.34 -4.18 0.02
CA ALA A 544 -53.86 -3.18 0.96
C ALA A 544 -52.35 -2.91 0.88
N VAL A 545 -51.56 -3.94 0.45
CA VAL A 545 -50.12 -3.81 0.23
C VAL A 545 -49.82 -3.17 -1.13
N GLN A 546 -50.67 -3.42 -2.15
CA GLN A 546 -50.50 -2.82 -3.48
C GLN A 546 -50.88 -1.31 -3.53
N ARG A 547 -51.82 -0.87 -2.72
CA ARG A 547 -52.22 0.57 -2.67
C ARG A 547 -51.18 1.48 -2.03
N ASN A 548 -50.23 0.95 -1.28
CA ASN A 548 -49.18 1.74 -0.60
C ASN A 548 -47.74 1.49 -1.14
N SER A 549 -47.59 0.66 -2.16
CA SER A 549 -46.28 0.42 -2.79
C SER A 549 -46.30 0.94 -4.23
N GLY A 550 -45.75 2.11 -4.44
CA GLY A 550 -45.33 2.52 -5.78
C GLY A 550 -44.33 1.48 -6.31
N THR A 551 -44.63 0.87 -7.43
CA THR A 551 -43.75 -0.08 -8.09
C THR A 551 -42.60 0.71 -8.70
N VAL A 552 -41.43 0.62 -8.13
CA VAL A 552 -40.21 1.12 -8.75
C VAL A 552 -39.65 0.00 -9.62
N SER A 553 -39.79 0.12 -10.95
CA SER A 553 -39.08 -0.74 -11.89
C SER A 553 -37.71 -0.16 -12.16
N VAL A 554 -36.67 -0.99 -12.02
CA VAL A 554 -35.31 -0.62 -12.37
C VAL A 554 -34.98 -1.35 -13.65
N ASP A 555 -34.96 -0.63 -14.78
CA ASP A 555 -34.42 -1.13 -16.03
C ASP A 555 -32.95 -0.74 -16.16
N VAL A 556 -32.11 -1.73 -16.48
CA VAL A 556 -30.71 -1.50 -16.79
C VAL A 556 -30.61 -1.30 -18.29
N ASP A 557 -30.20 -0.12 -18.72
CA ASP A 557 -29.96 0.12 -20.15
C ASP A 557 -28.90 -0.86 -20.70
N ARG A 558 -29.35 -1.76 -21.55
CA ARG A 558 -28.52 -2.78 -22.20
C ARG A 558 -27.52 -2.22 -23.22
N LYS A 559 -27.64 -0.97 -23.61
CA LYS A 559 -26.76 -0.34 -24.62
C LYS A 559 -25.48 0.24 -24.01
N THR A 560 -25.54 0.75 -22.78
CA THR A 560 -24.40 1.42 -22.14
C THR A 560 -23.75 0.54 -21.07
N GLY A 561 -24.40 -0.54 -20.64
CA GLY A 561 -23.93 -1.40 -19.53
C GLY A 561 -24.02 -0.77 -18.15
N PHE A 562 -24.32 0.53 -18.04
CA PHE A 562 -24.44 1.27 -16.78
C PHE A 562 -25.30 2.51 -16.99
N GLY A 563 -26.58 2.37 -16.82
CA GLY A 563 -27.54 3.45 -16.69
C GLY A 563 -28.68 2.97 -15.81
N LEU A 564 -28.88 3.61 -14.66
CA LEU A 564 -30.06 3.43 -13.85
C LEU A 564 -31.08 4.45 -14.36
N ILE A 565 -32.05 4.01 -15.17
CA ILE A 565 -33.21 4.85 -15.54
C ILE A 565 -34.25 4.63 -14.45
N LEU A 566 -34.53 5.66 -13.67
CA LEU A 566 -35.63 5.69 -12.73
C LEU A 566 -36.82 6.37 -13.43
N GLU A 567 -37.82 5.60 -13.83
CA GLU A 567 -39.13 6.15 -14.22
C GLU A 567 -39.99 6.28 -12.98
N PHE A 568 -40.39 7.51 -12.70
CA PHE A 568 -41.45 7.80 -11.72
C PHE A 568 -42.79 7.89 -12.45
N PRO A 569 -43.85 7.28 -11.93
CA PRO A 569 -45.15 7.51 -12.48
C PRO A 569 -45.51 8.98 -12.34
N THR A 570 -45.73 9.66 -13.46
CA THR A 570 -46.34 10.99 -13.47
C THR A 570 -47.79 10.84 -13.02
N GLU A 571 -48.12 11.48 -11.91
CA GLU A 571 -49.54 11.66 -11.53
C GLU A 571 -50.26 12.39 -12.66
N GLY A 572 -51.26 11.75 -13.20
CA GLY A 572 -52.29 12.34 -14.05
C GLY A 572 -53.52 12.71 -13.21
#